data_9b650566eb3259dbdb25d2d0f84216d2
#
_entry.id   9b650566eb3259dbdb25d2d0f84216d2
#
_cell.length_a   1.000
_cell.length_b   1.000
_cell.length_c   1.000
_cell.angle_alpha   90.00
_cell.angle_beta   90.00
_cell.angle_gamma   90.00
#
_symmetry.space_group_name_H-M   'P 1'
#
loop_
_entity.id
_entity.type
_entity.pdbx_description
1 polymer ?
#
loop_
_entity_poly.entity_id
_entity_poly.type
_entity_poly.pdbx_seq_one_letter_code
_entity_poly.pdbx_strand_id
1 'polypeptide(L)'
;SWWWLLVLPLLALLALLAFLLLMLFGKKRVDFDTRGGTELESVSVRKGEKIDPPMTPTKAGAMFVGWYADPECTQRWDFEQDSVEKNMTLYARWR
;
A
#
# COMPACT_ATOMS: atom_id res chain seq x y z
N SER A 1 -36.34 19.28 26.31
CA SER A 1 -36.77 18.35 25.31
C SER A 1 -35.95 17.06 25.40
N TRP A 2 -36.54 15.96 25.01
CA TRP A 2 -35.92 14.63 25.14
C TRP A 2 -35.36 14.12 23.85
N TRP A 3 -35.50 14.82 22.76
CA TRP A 3 -35.07 14.36 21.45
C TRP A 3 -33.55 14.24 21.33
N TRP A 4 -32.78 14.97 22.14
CA TRP A 4 -31.31 14.83 22.20
C TRP A 4 -30.87 13.44 22.67
N LEU A 5 -31.72 12.72 23.44
CA LEU A 5 -31.49 11.33 23.84
C LEU A 5 -31.50 10.38 22.63
N LEU A 6 -32.15 10.76 21.53
CA LEU A 6 -32.16 10.01 20.28
C LEU A 6 -30.98 10.39 19.40
N VAL A 7 -30.49 11.62 19.52
CA VAL A 7 -29.38 12.13 18.73
C VAL A 7 -28.04 11.54 19.18
N LEU A 8 -27.82 11.40 20.50
CA LEU A 8 -26.56 10.88 21.03
C LEU A 8 -26.21 9.46 20.54
N PRO A 9 -27.13 8.47 20.63
CA PRO A 9 -26.84 7.14 20.08
C PRO A 9 -26.64 7.14 18.56
N LEU A 10 -27.32 8.03 17.84
CA LEU A 10 -27.18 8.16 16.42
C LEU A 10 -25.77 8.68 16.05
N LEU A 11 -25.27 9.68 16.77
CA LEU A 11 -23.91 10.20 16.59
C LEU A 11 -22.85 9.14 16.91
N ALA A 12 -23.06 8.37 17.98
CA ALA A 12 -22.15 7.27 18.34
C ALA A 12 -22.13 6.20 17.25
N LEU A 13 -23.29 5.88 16.67
CA LEU A 13 -23.38 4.93 15.56
C LEU A 13 -22.66 5.43 14.31
N LEU A 14 -22.81 6.71 13.97
CA LEU A 14 -22.10 7.32 12.85
C LEU A 14 -20.61 7.33 13.07
N ALA A 15 -20.13 7.62 14.27
CA ALA A 15 -18.71 7.58 14.61
C ALA A 15 -18.15 6.17 14.50
N LEU A 16 -18.91 5.16 14.96
CA LEU A 16 -18.52 3.76 14.82
C LEU A 16 -18.45 3.34 13.34
N LEU A 17 -19.45 3.75 12.56
CA LEU A 17 -19.48 3.47 11.13
C LEU A 17 -18.29 4.11 10.41
N ALA A 18 -17.95 5.37 10.72
CA ALA A 18 -16.80 6.06 10.18
C ALA A 18 -15.51 5.33 10.56
N PHE A 19 -15.37 4.88 11.80
CA PHE A 19 -14.22 4.11 12.26
C PHE A 19 -14.09 2.79 11.49
N LEU A 20 -15.20 2.05 11.32
CA LEU A 20 -15.21 0.82 10.54
C LEU A 20 -14.84 1.06 9.08
N LEU A 21 -15.32 2.14 8.48
CA LEU A 21 -14.96 2.51 7.11
C LEU A 21 -13.45 2.81 7.00
N LEU A 22 -12.87 3.52 7.97
CA LEU A 22 -11.43 3.78 8.01
C LEU A 22 -10.64 2.49 8.16
N MET A 23 -11.13 1.53 8.95
CA MET A 23 -10.48 0.23 9.11
C MET A 23 -10.55 -0.60 7.83
N LEU A 24 -11.69 -0.57 7.11
CA LEU A 24 -11.88 -1.32 5.87
C LEU A 24 -11.19 -0.66 4.66
N PHE A 25 -11.21 0.68 4.61
CA PHE A 25 -10.68 1.45 3.50
C PHE A 25 -9.43 2.25 3.89
N GLY A 26 -8.78 1.88 4.99
CA GLY A 26 -7.54 2.49 5.42
C GLY A 26 -6.43 2.30 4.40
N LYS A 27 -5.44 3.18 4.46
CA LYS A 27 -4.30 3.12 3.55
C LYS A 27 -3.47 1.87 3.81
N LYS A 28 -3.01 1.25 2.74
CA LYS A 28 -2.07 0.14 2.76
C LYS A 28 -0.68 0.66 2.44
N ARG A 29 0.30 0.09 3.10
CA ARG A 29 1.69 0.48 2.93
C ARG A 29 2.40 -0.47 1.97
N VAL A 30 3.14 0.11 1.02
CA VAL A 30 4.01 -0.63 0.12
C VAL A 30 5.44 -0.21 0.39
N ASP A 31 6.25 -1.15 0.84
CA ASP A 31 7.68 -0.97 1.03
C ASP A 31 8.43 -1.45 -0.21
N PHE A 32 9.56 -0.84 -0.49
CA PHE A 32 10.42 -1.23 -1.60
C PHE A 32 11.74 -1.76 -1.06
N ASP A 33 11.98 -3.06 -1.21
CA ASP A 33 13.25 -3.68 -0.88
C ASP A 33 14.13 -3.67 -2.12
N THR A 34 15.08 -2.75 -2.16
CA THR A 34 15.97 -2.58 -3.30
C THR A 34 17.14 -3.55 -3.34
N ARG A 35 17.27 -4.38 -2.31
CA ARG A 35 18.33 -5.42 -2.21
C ARG A 35 19.73 -4.91 -2.47
N GLY A 36 20.06 -3.83 -1.78
CA GLY A 36 21.38 -3.21 -1.88
C GLY A 36 21.49 -2.11 -2.93
N GLY A 37 20.40 -1.80 -3.63
CA GLY A 37 20.33 -0.62 -4.49
C GLY A 37 19.99 0.64 -3.73
N THR A 38 19.73 1.72 -4.46
CA THR A 38 19.30 3.01 -3.90
C THR A 38 18.05 2.82 -3.03
N GLU A 39 18.09 3.30 -1.80
CA GLU A 39 16.92 3.22 -0.92
C GLU A 39 15.78 4.09 -1.45
N LEU A 40 14.56 3.55 -1.37
CA LEU A 40 13.33 4.22 -1.79
C LEU A 40 12.36 4.29 -0.62
N GLU A 41 11.64 5.39 -0.53
CA GLU A 41 10.63 5.59 0.51
C GLU A 41 9.40 4.72 0.24
N SER A 42 8.75 4.28 1.33
CA SER A 42 7.48 3.58 1.24
C SER A 42 6.38 4.50 0.74
N VAL A 43 5.39 3.93 0.09
CA VAL A 43 4.20 4.66 -0.33
C VAL A 43 2.97 4.12 0.38
N SER A 44 1.96 4.96 0.54
CA SER A 44 0.68 4.58 1.11
C SER A 44 -0.42 4.83 0.09
N VAL A 45 -1.26 3.83 -0.12
CA VAL A 45 -2.39 3.91 -1.04
C VAL A 45 -3.61 3.28 -0.40
N ARG A 46 -4.78 3.60 -0.90
CA ARG A 46 -6.02 2.97 -0.46
C ARG A 46 -6.10 1.54 -0.99
N LYS A 47 -6.75 0.67 -0.22
CA LYS A 47 -6.99 -0.71 -0.66
C LYS A 47 -7.68 -0.73 -2.04
N GLY A 48 -7.14 -1.53 -2.94
CA GLY A 48 -7.65 -1.68 -4.29
C GLY A 48 -7.14 -0.65 -5.29
N GLU A 49 -6.33 0.32 -4.85
CA GLU A 49 -5.71 1.29 -5.76
C GLU A 49 -4.40 0.75 -6.32
N LYS A 50 -4.02 1.31 -7.45
CA LYS A 50 -2.72 1.06 -8.08
C LYS A 50 -1.73 2.10 -7.59
N ILE A 51 -0.45 1.76 -7.65
CA ILE A 51 0.63 2.70 -7.34
C ILE A 51 1.39 3.04 -8.63
N ASP A 52 1.92 4.26 -8.67
CA ASP A 52 2.83 4.64 -9.74
C ASP A 52 4.19 3.96 -9.55
N PRO A 53 4.89 3.60 -10.63
CA PRO A 53 6.24 3.05 -10.50
C PRO A 53 7.15 4.04 -9.75
N PRO A 54 7.93 3.59 -8.75
CA PRO A 54 8.88 4.46 -8.08
C PRO A 54 10.06 4.78 -8.99
N MET A 55 10.89 5.73 -8.55
CA MET A 55 12.15 6.01 -9.23
C MET A 55 12.95 4.71 -9.38
N THR A 56 13.52 4.47 -10.56
CA THR A 56 14.33 3.27 -10.80
C THR A 56 15.55 3.28 -9.87
N PRO A 57 15.73 2.27 -9.01
CA PRO A 57 16.91 2.20 -8.15
C PRO A 57 18.15 1.89 -8.96
N THR A 58 19.30 2.25 -8.42
CA THR A 58 20.61 1.96 -9.03
C THR A 58 21.46 1.14 -8.08
N LYS A 59 22.30 0.28 -8.62
CA LYS A 59 23.22 -0.53 -7.85
C LYS A 59 24.48 -0.73 -8.67
N ALA A 60 25.64 -0.46 -8.07
CA ALA A 60 26.92 -0.58 -8.77
C ALA A 60 27.14 -2.01 -9.28
N GLY A 61 27.49 -2.13 -10.55
CA GLY A 61 27.77 -3.42 -11.19
C GLY A 61 26.54 -4.27 -11.50
N ALA A 62 25.33 -3.72 -11.34
CA ALA A 62 24.09 -4.45 -11.58
C ALA A 62 23.11 -3.64 -12.42
N MET A 63 22.22 -4.35 -13.10
CA MET A 63 21.15 -3.76 -13.91
C MET A 63 19.80 -4.10 -13.28
N PHE A 64 18.96 -3.09 -13.12
CA PHE A 64 17.63 -3.29 -12.57
C PHE A 64 16.72 -3.99 -13.58
N VAL A 65 16.08 -5.08 -13.15
CA VAL A 65 15.20 -5.88 -14.00
C VAL A 65 13.73 -5.51 -13.80
N GLY A 66 13.30 -5.36 -12.56
CA GLY A 66 11.91 -5.04 -12.24
C GLY A 66 11.57 -5.26 -10.78
N TRP A 67 10.32 -4.99 -10.45
CA TRP A 67 9.78 -5.20 -9.12
C TRP A 67 8.95 -6.48 -9.08
N TYR A 68 9.05 -7.20 -7.96
CA TYR A 68 8.40 -8.49 -7.76
C TYR A 68 7.67 -8.50 -6.43
N ALA A 69 6.53 -9.19 -6.38
CA ALA A 69 5.70 -9.28 -5.19
C ALA A 69 6.22 -10.27 -4.14
N ASP A 70 7.16 -11.13 -4.53
CA ASP A 70 7.73 -12.16 -3.66
C ASP A 70 9.25 -12.04 -3.54
N PRO A 71 9.85 -12.48 -2.41
CA PRO A 71 11.30 -12.40 -2.24
C PRO A 71 12.09 -13.28 -3.22
N GLU A 72 11.51 -14.33 -3.76
CA GLU A 72 12.12 -15.21 -4.78
C GLU A 72 12.08 -14.60 -6.19
N CYS A 73 11.41 -13.46 -6.36
CA CYS A 73 11.27 -12.78 -7.65
C CYS A 73 10.66 -13.67 -8.73
N THR A 74 9.58 -14.34 -8.40
CA THR A 74 8.84 -15.20 -9.32
C THR A 74 7.56 -14.56 -9.82
N GLN A 75 6.98 -13.61 -9.05
CA GLN A 75 5.73 -12.93 -9.38
C GLN A 75 5.98 -11.46 -9.65
N ARG A 76 6.13 -11.11 -10.92
CA ARG A 76 6.39 -9.72 -11.30
C ARG A 76 5.17 -8.84 -11.00
N TRP A 77 5.43 -7.67 -10.41
CA TRP A 77 4.41 -6.68 -10.15
C TRP A 77 4.17 -5.82 -11.40
N ASP A 78 2.91 -5.73 -11.81
CA ASP A 78 2.49 -4.90 -12.94
C ASP A 78 1.82 -3.64 -12.41
N PHE A 79 2.51 -2.50 -12.51
CA PHE A 79 1.99 -1.23 -11.99
C PHE A 79 0.75 -0.74 -12.72
N GLU A 80 0.48 -1.22 -13.92
CA GLU A 80 -0.69 -0.82 -14.69
C GLU A 80 -1.93 -1.63 -14.34
N GLN A 81 -1.77 -2.88 -13.91
CA GLN A 81 -2.88 -3.80 -13.70
C GLN A 81 -3.04 -4.26 -12.25
N ASP A 82 -1.94 -4.43 -11.52
CA ASP A 82 -2.01 -4.92 -10.15
C ASP A 82 -2.44 -3.81 -9.19
N SER A 83 -3.28 -4.16 -8.24
CA SER A 83 -3.75 -3.25 -7.20
C SER A 83 -3.25 -3.70 -5.82
N VAL A 84 -3.12 -2.74 -4.91
CA VAL A 84 -2.64 -2.98 -3.56
C VAL A 84 -3.83 -3.37 -2.68
N GLU A 85 -3.88 -4.63 -2.25
CA GLU A 85 -4.96 -5.15 -1.41
C GLU A 85 -4.58 -5.25 0.06
N LYS A 86 -3.29 -5.23 0.37
CA LYS A 86 -2.75 -5.38 1.74
C LYS A 86 -1.42 -4.68 1.85
N ASN A 87 -0.93 -4.51 3.07
CA ASN A 87 0.44 -4.08 3.30
C ASN A 87 1.38 -5.11 2.67
N MET A 88 2.34 -4.64 1.90
CA MET A 88 3.20 -5.52 1.14
C MET A 88 4.58 -4.91 0.92
N THR A 89 5.51 -5.74 0.50
CA THR A 89 6.86 -5.33 0.08
C THR A 89 7.07 -5.77 -1.36
N LEU A 90 7.57 -4.86 -2.17
CA LEU A 90 8.03 -5.17 -3.52
C LEU A 90 9.54 -5.33 -3.51
N TYR A 91 10.02 -6.36 -4.20
CA TYR A 91 11.44 -6.73 -4.21
C TYR A 91 12.06 -6.41 -5.56
N ALA A 92 13.20 -5.74 -5.52
CA ALA A 92 13.96 -5.44 -6.73
C ALA A 92 14.71 -6.69 -7.20
N ARG A 93 14.67 -6.95 -8.49
CA ARG A 93 15.49 -7.98 -9.11
C ARG A 93 16.62 -7.31 -9.87
N TRP A 94 17.82 -7.84 -9.72
CA TRP A 94 19.04 -7.36 -10.36
C TRP A 94 19.64 -8.43 -11.26
N ARG A 95 20.26 -7.96 -12.29
CA ARG A 95 20.98 -8.82 -13.22
C ARG A 95 22.47 -8.51 -13.20
#